data_1b7d3ea16856be65f52a62707f120d07
#
_entry.id   1b7d3ea16856be65f52a62707f120d07
#
_cell.length_a   1.000
_cell.length_b   1.000
_cell.length_c   1.000
_cell.angle_alpha   90.00
_cell.angle_beta   90.00
_cell.angle_gamma   90.00
#
_symmetry.space_group_name_H-M   'P 1'
#
loop_
_entity.id
_entity.type
_entity.pdbx_description
1 polymer ?
#
loop_
_entity_poly.entity_id
_entity_poly.type
_entity_poly.pdbx_seq_one_letter_code
_entity_poly.pdbx_strand_id
1 'polypeptide(L)'
;MKRLPLIIAAFSSLWFVPAALAEDWQPAAGPLKTRWAKDVSPDHVLPEYPRPQMVRKDWLNLNGLWDIKLGDGTESKILVPFAIESALSGVMKHADRVTYRRSFEIPKGWSGQQVLLHFGAVDWESKVTLNGKEHGVHRGGYDAFSFDITDALKGEGAQEITVEVFDPTDLGGQPRGKQKLKPGSIMYTATTGIWQAGW
;
A
#
# COMPACT_ATOMS: atom_id res chain seq x y z
N MET A 1 5.06 -70.58 10.18
CA MET A 1 4.14 -69.50 9.80
C MET A 1 4.93 -68.21 9.89
N LYS A 2 5.40 -67.70 8.74
CA LYS A 2 6.16 -66.42 8.65
C LYS A 2 5.17 -65.24 8.35
N ARG A 3 5.09 -64.30 9.26
CA ARG A 3 4.27 -63.08 9.05
C ARG A 3 5.07 -62.08 8.23
N LEU A 4 4.51 -61.68 7.09
CA LEU A 4 5.02 -60.61 6.23
C LEU A 4 4.59 -59.23 6.81
N PRO A 5 5.45 -58.22 6.88
CA PRO A 5 5.02 -56.87 7.29
C PRO A 5 4.35 -56.15 6.13
N LEU A 6 3.21 -55.57 6.40
CA LEU A 6 2.46 -54.68 5.48
C LEU A 6 3.12 -53.30 5.49
N ILE A 7 3.73 -52.91 4.36
CA ILE A 7 4.27 -51.58 4.17
C ILE A 7 3.14 -50.70 3.64
N ILE A 8 2.64 -49.80 4.47
CA ILE A 8 1.69 -48.74 4.04
C ILE A 8 2.51 -47.58 3.48
N ALA A 9 2.49 -47.41 2.15
CA ALA A 9 3.04 -46.27 1.49
C ALA A 9 2.05 -45.10 1.62
N ALA A 10 2.42 -44.09 2.43
CA ALA A 10 1.67 -42.86 2.51
C ALA A 10 1.97 -41.99 1.25
N PHE A 11 1.02 -41.91 0.35
CA PHE A 11 1.04 -40.93 -0.75
C PHE A 11 0.72 -39.55 -0.18
N SER A 12 1.72 -38.71 0.04
CA SER A 12 1.49 -37.27 0.26
C SER A 12 1.21 -36.59 -1.10
N SER A 13 -0.05 -36.32 -1.36
CA SER A 13 -0.47 -35.50 -2.47
C SER A 13 -0.01 -34.04 -2.21
N LEU A 14 1.08 -33.62 -2.87
CA LEU A 14 1.42 -32.22 -3.00
C LEU A 14 0.31 -31.53 -3.80
N TRP A 15 -0.53 -30.79 -3.13
CA TRP A 15 -1.43 -29.85 -3.77
C TRP A 15 -0.59 -28.71 -4.33
N PHE A 16 -0.37 -28.74 -5.64
CA PHE A 16 0.15 -27.59 -6.38
C PHE A 16 -0.96 -26.54 -6.38
N VAL A 17 -0.89 -25.57 -5.46
CA VAL A 17 -1.69 -24.35 -5.58
C VAL A 17 -1.06 -23.58 -6.74
N PRO A 18 -1.78 -23.35 -7.87
CA PRO A 18 -1.25 -22.54 -8.93
C PRO A 18 -1.03 -21.15 -8.32
N ALA A 19 0.19 -20.62 -8.41
CA ALA A 19 0.43 -19.20 -8.18
C ALA A 19 -0.49 -18.46 -9.14
N ALA A 20 -1.50 -17.78 -8.60
CA ALA A 20 -2.29 -16.84 -9.37
C ALA A 20 -1.28 -15.91 -10.02
N LEU A 21 -1.24 -15.89 -11.35
CA LEU A 21 -0.47 -14.92 -12.10
C LEU A 21 -0.95 -13.57 -11.60
N ALA A 22 -0.07 -12.82 -10.91
CA ALA A 22 -0.38 -11.47 -10.51
C ALA A 22 -0.77 -10.75 -11.82
N GLU A 23 -2.01 -10.27 -11.91
CA GLU A 23 -2.40 -9.46 -13.05
C GLU A 23 -1.38 -8.31 -13.15
N ASP A 24 -0.70 -8.22 -14.28
CA ASP A 24 0.26 -7.17 -14.54
C ASP A 24 -0.46 -5.83 -14.39
N TRP A 25 -0.01 -4.99 -13.45
CA TRP A 25 -0.55 -3.66 -13.27
C TRP A 25 -0.52 -2.90 -14.60
N GLN A 26 -1.62 -2.22 -14.92
CA GLN A 26 -1.74 -1.31 -16.04
C GLN A 26 -2.40 -0.02 -15.58
N PRO A 27 -1.96 1.14 -16.10
CA PRO A 27 -2.68 2.39 -15.88
C PRO A 27 -4.11 2.26 -16.38
N ALA A 28 -5.08 2.67 -15.58
CA ALA A 28 -6.47 2.73 -16.01
C ALA A 28 -6.64 3.68 -17.23
N ALA A 29 -7.63 3.39 -18.07
CA ALA A 29 -7.96 4.25 -19.20
C ALA A 29 -8.57 5.56 -18.70
N GLY A 30 -7.88 6.69 -18.92
CA GLY A 30 -8.35 8.01 -18.49
C GLY A 30 -7.66 9.14 -19.24
N PRO A 31 -8.34 10.30 -19.40
CA PRO A 31 -7.82 11.43 -20.20
C PRO A 31 -6.72 12.21 -19.47
N LEU A 32 -6.66 12.16 -18.15
CA LEU A 32 -5.75 12.98 -17.35
C LEU A 32 -4.44 12.24 -17.07
N LYS A 33 -3.54 12.32 -18.04
CA LYS A 33 -2.17 11.79 -17.93
C LYS A 33 -1.17 12.85 -18.41
N THR A 34 -0.06 12.98 -17.71
CA THR A 34 1.06 13.80 -18.18
C THR A 34 1.92 13.02 -19.17
N ARG A 35 2.82 13.70 -19.88
CA ARG A 35 3.79 13.05 -20.77
C ARG A 35 4.73 12.05 -20.07
N TRP A 36 4.92 12.16 -18.76
CA TRP A 36 5.76 11.28 -17.94
C TRP A 36 5.04 10.01 -17.47
N ALA A 37 3.72 9.94 -17.63
CA ALA A 37 2.95 8.76 -17.23
C ALA A 37 3.45 7.46 -17.90
N LYS A 38 4.03 7.55 -19.08
CA LYS A 38 4.63 6.42 -19.82
C LYS A 38 5.89 5.86 -19.17
N ASP A 39 6.55 6.66 -18.32
CA ASP A 39 7.81 6.30 -17.67
C ASP A 39 7.58 5.68 -16.28
N VAL A 40 6.31 5.61 -15.84
CA VAL A 40 5.91 5.02 -14.56
C VAL A 40 5.73 3.51 -14.70
N SER A 41 6.39 2.75 -13.83
CA SER A 41 6.22 1.31 -13.71
C SER A 41 6.20 0.89 -12.24
N PRO A 42 5.66 -0.29 -11.90
CA PRO A 42 5.66 -0.81 -10.53
C PRO A 42 7.03 -0.86 -9.86
N ASP A 43 8.06 -1.16 -10.64
CA ASP A 43 9.43 -1.30 -10.15
C ASP A 43 10.21 0.02 -10.13
N HIS A 44 9.67 1.06 -10.75
CA HIS A 44 10.30 2.36 -10.88
C HIS A 44 9.30 3.50 -10.67
N VAL A 45 8.77 3.59 -9.44
CA VAL A 45 7.81 4.63 -9.05
C VAL A 45 8.43 5.50 -7.96
N LEU A 46 8.73 6.75 -8.29
CA LEU A 46 9.36 7.73 -7.39
C LEU A 46 10.51 7.12 -6.57
N PRO A 47 11.60 6.67 -7.25
CA PRO A 47 12.69 5.93 -6.60
C PRO A 47 13.61 6.81 -5.76
N GLU A 48 13.52 8.14 -5.91
CA GLU A 48 14.30 9.11 -5.16
C GLU A 48 13.81 9.24 -3.71
N TYR A 49 14.74 9.59 -2.82
CA TYR A 49 14.38 9.87 -1.42
C TYR A 49 13.38 11.04 -1.35
N PRO A 50 12.24 10.90 -0.64
CA PRO A 50 11.13 11.86 -0.69
C PRO A 50 11.45 13.27 -0.17
N ARG A 51 12.55 13.42 0.57
CA ARG A 51 13.01 14.71 1.12
C ARG A 51 14.43 15.00 0.68
N PRO A 52 14.67 15.53 -0.52
CA PRO A 52 16.00 15.64 -1.13
C PRO A 52 16.99 16.48 -0.31
N GLN A 53 16.52 17.43 0.54
CA GLN A 53 17.39 18.20 1.43
C GLN A 53 17.81 17.45 2.70
N MET A 54 17.20 16.30 2.98
CA MET A 54 17.36 15.53 4.21
C MET A 54 17.65 14.06 3.95
N VAL A 55 18.30 13.74 2.84
CA VAL A 55 18.56 12.36 2.41
C VAL A 55 19.17 11.53 3.54
N ARG A 56 18.62 10.34 3.76
CA ARG A 56 19.17 9.31 4.63
C ARG A 56 19.82 8.23 3.78
N LYS A 57 20.92 7.68 4.29
CA LYS A 57 21.62 6.58 3.64
C LYS A 57 20.84 5.27 3.80
N ASP A 58 20.33 5.04 5.00
CA ASP A 58 19.58 3.84 5.35
C ASP A 58 18.09 4.15 5.28
N TRP A 59 17.45 3.71 4.20
CA TRP A 59 16.02 3.85 3.97
C TRP A 59 15.53 2.79 2.99
N LEU A 60 14.24 2.50 3.04
CA LEU A 60 13.58 1.55 2.16
C LEU A 60 12.36 2.21 1.54
N ASN A 61 12.31 2.25 0.20
CA ASN A 61 11.14 2.76 -0.53
C ASN A 61 9.98 1.75 -0.46
N LEU A 62 8.84 2.18 0.03
CA LEU A 62 7.61 1.38 0.08
C LEU A 62 6.63 1.74 -1.04
N ASN A 63 7.01 2.59 -1.99
CA ASN A 63 6.23 2.80 -3.20
C ASN A 63 6.23 1.52 -4.07
N GLY A 64 5.29 1.42 -4.99
CA GLY A 64 5.14 0.25 -5.86
C GLY A 64 3.78 -0.41 -5.70
N LEU A 65 3.68 -1.69 -6.06
CA LEU A 65 2.40 -2.41 -5.96
C LEU A 65 2.06 -2.80 -4.54
N TRP A 66 0.83 -2.48 -4.15
CA TRP A 66 0.17 -2.94 -2.94
C TRP A 66 -1.10 -3.71 -3.30
N ASP A 67 -1.56 -4.57 -2.41
CA ASP A 67 -2.92 -5.07 -2.45
C ASP A 67 -3.86 -3.99 -1.93
N ILE A 68 -5.03 -3.85 -2.56
CA ILE A 68 -6.08 -2.94 -2.08
C ILE A 68 -7.42 -3.67 -2.02
N LYS A 69 -8.15 -3.39 -0.95
CA LYS A 69 -9.55 -3.77 -0.78
C LYS A 69 -10.39 -2.52 -0.63
N LEU A 70 -11.37 -2.34 -1.49
CA LEU A 70 -12.34 -1.26 -1.44
C LEU A 70 -13.48 -1.58 -0.46
N GLY A 71 -14.20 -0.55 -0.03
CA GLY A 71 -15.33 -0.70 0.90
C GLY A 71 -16.50 -1.56 0.40
N ASP A 72 -16.62 -1.73 -0.91
CA ASP A 72 -17.59 -2.65 -1.55
C ASP A 72 -17.12 -4.12 -1.58
N GLY A 73 -15.92 -4.41 -1.06
CA GLY A 73 -15.31 -5.72 -1.05
C GLY A 73 -14.48 -6.06 -2.28
N THR A 74 -14.42 -5.19 -3.30
CA THR A 74 -13.55 -5.37 -4.47
C THR A 74 -12.09 -5.40 -4.05
N GLU A 75 -11.35 -6.40 -4.51
CA GLU A 75 -9.90 -6.55 -4.26
C GLU A 75 -9.13 -6.44 -5.58
N SER A 76 -8.01 -5.75 -5.58
CA SER A 76 -7.13 -5.58 -6.74
C SER A 76 -5.71 -5.18 -6.31
N LYS A 77 -4.85 -4.90 -7.31
CA LYS A 77 -3.57 -4.22 -7.08
C LYS A 77 -3.73 -2.72 -7.28
N ILE A 78 -2.95 -1.95 -6.52
CA ILE A 78 -2.85 -0.50 -6.68
C ILE A 78 -1.38 -0.09 -6.72
N LEU A 79 -1.06 0.87 -7.58
CA LEU A 79 0.27 1.47 -7.60
C LEU A 79 0.33 2.66 -6.64
N VAL A 80 1.05 2.50 -5.54
CA VAL A 80 1.33 3.56 -4.56
C VAL A 80 2.58 4.34 -5.03
N PRO A 81 2.59 5.69 -4.97
CA PRO A 81 1.67 6.57 -4.24
C PRO A 81 0.70 7.32 -5.18
N PHE A 82 -0.18 6.62 -5.82
CA PHE A 82 -1.21 7.26 -6.63
C PHE A 82 -2.58 7.10 -5.97
N ALA A 83 -3.30 8.22 -5.81
CA ALA A 83 -4.66 8.21 -5.28
C ALA A 83 -5.55 7.23 -6.05
N ILE A 84 -6.48 6.56 -5.36
CA ILE A 84 -7.30 5.50 -5.98
C ILE A 84 -8.09 5.98 -7.20
N GLU A 85 -8.42 7.28 -7.27
CA GLU A 85 -9.14 7.90 -8.39
C GLU A 85 -8.26 8.21 -9.59
N SER A 86 -6.94 8.17 -9.44
CA SER A 86 -6.02 8.49 -10.53
C SER A 86 -5.84 7.32 -11.50
N ALA A 87 -5.58 7.62 -12.78
CA ALA A 87 -5.33 6.58 -13.78
C ALA A 87 -4.08 5.73 -13.46
N LEU A 88 -3.04 6.35 -12.90
CA LEU A 88 -1.79 5.65 -12.56
C LEU A 88 -1.91 4.77 -11.32
N SER A 89 -2.97 4.88 -10.53
CA SER A 89 -3.24 3.92 -9.47
C SER A 89 -3.53 2.51 -10.03
N GLY A 90 -4.08 2.44 -11.26
CA GLY A 90 -4.62 1.22 -11.87
C GLY A 90 -6.07 0.94 -11.45
N VAL A 91 -6.58 1.59 -10.42
CA VAL A 91 -7.94 1.40 -9.86
C VAL A 91 -8.95 2.35 -10.50
N MET A 92 -8.66 3.66 -10.45
CA MET A 92 -9.48 4.74 -11.01
C MET A 92 -10.96 4.67 -10.60
N LYS A 93 -11.20 4.39 -9.32
CA LYS A 93 -12.53 4.35 -8.71
C LYS A 93 -12.48 5.14 -7.40
N HIS A 94 -13.62 5.69 -7.00
CA HIS A 94 -13.77 6.25 -5.67
C HIS A 94 -14.32 5.21 -4.68
N ALA A 95 -13.83 5.25 -3.44
CA ALA A 95 -14.40 4.52 -2.30
C ALA A 95 -14.05 5.25 -1.00
N ASP A 96 -15.05 5.47 -0.13
CA ASP A 96 -14.86 6.15 1.16
C ASP A 96 -13.96 5.36 2.12
N ARG A 97 -13.86 4.05 1.94
CA ARG A 97 -13.06 3.16 2.78
C ARG A 97 -12.24 2.25 1.92
N VAL A 98 -10.94 2.20 2.22
CA VAL A 98 -10.01 1.31 1.55
C VAL A 98 -9.03 0.72 2.54
N THR A 99 -8.56 -0.48 2.25
CA THR A 99 -7.51 -1.15 3.03
C THR A 99 -6.36 -1.51 2.10
N TYR A 100 -5.21 -0.95 2.37
CA TYR A 100 -3.95 -1.27 1.69
C TYR A 100 -3.22 -2.35 2.46
N ARG A 101 -2.55 -3.27 1.73
CA ARG A 101 -1.66 -4.27 2.32
C ARG A 101 -0.41 -4.45 1.48
N ARG A 102 0.75 -4.59 2.15
CA ARG A 102 2.01 -4.91 1.50
C ARG A 102 2.91 -5.73 2.41
N SER A 103 3.62 -6.67 1.79
CA SER A 103 4.75 -7.35 2.44
C SER A 103 6.07 -6.73 1.99
N PHE A 104 7.04 -6.63 2.91
CA PHE A 104 8.38 -6.11 2.66
C PHE A 104 9.39 -6.73 3.62
N GLU A 105 10.67 -6.63 3.31
CA GLU A 105 11.74 -7.14 4.17
C GLU A 105 12.58 -5.99 4.71
N ILE A 106 12.98 -6.08 5.97
CA ILE A 106 13.92 -5.14 6.58
C ILE A 106 15.34 -5.56 6.19
N PRO A 107 16.20 -4.63 5.71
CA PRO A 107 17.59 -4.92 5.45
C PRO A 107 18.30 -5.48 6.68
N LYS A 108 19.06 -6.58 6.52
CA LYS A 108 19.76 -7.27 7.64
C LYS A 108 20.67 -6.35 8.46
N GLY A 109 21.24 -5.31 7.82
CA GLY A 109 22.06 -4.31 8.48
C GLY A 109 21.34 -3.42 9.48
N TRP A 110 20.01 -3.47 9.57
CA TRP A 110 19.20 -2.65 10.48
C TRP A 110 18.87 -3.36 11.81
N SER A 111 19.39 -4.56 12.01
CA SER A 111 19.16 -5.31 13.25
C SER A 111 19.60 -4.48 14.49
N GLY A 112 18.70 -4.34 15.46
CA GLY A 112 18.94 -3.58 16.68
C GLY A 112 18.89 -2.06 16.52
N GLN A 113 18.55 -1.54 15.34
CA GLN A 113 18.32 -0.12 15.12
C GLN A 113 16.86 0.26 15.33
N GLN A 114 16.62 1.53 15.63
CA GLN A 114 15.28 2.11 15.60
C GLN A 114 14.82 2.26 14.14
N VAL A 115 13.63 1.75 13.85
CA VAL A 115 13.03 1.80 12.50
C VAL A 115 11.76 2.65 12.54
N LEU A 116 11.74 3.68 11.71
CA LEU A 116 10.61 4.58 11.58
C LEU A 116 9.90 4.31 10.25
N LEU A 117 8.58 4.19 10.29
CA LEU A 117 7.72 4.14 9.12
C LEU A 117 7.19 5.55 8.86
N HIS A 118 7.36 6.04 7.64
CA HIS A 118 6.93 7.37 7.23
C HIS A 118 5.91 7.31 6.13
N PHE A 119 4.96 8.23 6.13
CA PHE A 119 4.10 8.56 5.01
C PHE A 119 4.18 10.04 4.70
N GLY A 120 4.32 10.40 3.43
CA GLY A 120 4.32 11.79 2.97
C GLY A 120 2.95 12.42 3.10
N ALA A 121 1.89 11.71 2.72
CA ALA A 121 0.50 12.06 2.99
C ALA A 121 -0.43 10.88 2.69
N VAL A 122 -1.50 10.76 3.46
CA VAL A 122 -2.61 9.82 3.26
C VAL A 122 -3.92 10.57 3.51
N ASP A 123 -4.78 10.70 2.53
CA ASP A 123 -6.06 11.39 2.65
C ASP A 123 -7.17 10.38 3.01
N TRP A 124 -7.93 10.52 4.10
CA TRP A 124 -7.72 11.57 5.13
C TRP A 124 -7.42 10.95 6.50
N GLU A 125 -8.25 10.01 7.04
CA GLU A 125 -7.99 9.27 8.28
C GLU A 125 -7.33 7.94 7.93
N SER A 126 -6.17 7.67 8.51
CA SER A 126 -5.44 6.43 8.28
C SER A 126 -5.09 5.73 9.58
N LYS A 127 -5.37 4.44 9.66
CA LYS A 127 -4.93 3.56 10.75
C LYS A 127 -3.86 2.61 10.22
N VAL A 128 -2.72 2.59 10.88
CA VAL A 128 -1.56 1.81 10.48
C VAL A 128 -1.32 0.65 11.42
N THR A 129 -1.20 -0.55 10.85
CA THR A 129 -0.91 -1.80 11.54
C THR A 129 0.30 -2.47 10.90
N LEU A 130 1.25 -2.92 11.72
CA LEU A 130 2.39 -3.73 11.28
C LEU A 130 2.40 -5.08 12.01
N ASN A 131 2.44 -6.17 11.25
CA ASN A 131 2.46 -7.54 11.80
C ASN A 131 1.34 -7.81 12.81
N GLY A 132 0.17 -7.19 12.62
CA GLY A 132 -0.98 -7.31 13.52
C GLY A 132 -0.96 -6.35 14.71
N LYS A 133 0.11 -5.57 14.94
CA LYS A 133 0.18 -4.54 15.97
C LYS A 133 -0.22 -3.18 15.39
N GLU A 134 -1.22 -2.55 15.99
CA GLU A 134 -1.64 -1.19 15.66
C GLU A 134 -0.63 -0.18 16.20
N HIS A 135 -0.23 0.79 15.37
CA HIS A 135 0.70 1.87 15.72
C HIS A 135 -0.01 3.19 15.95
N GLY A 136 -1.20 3.37 15.42
CA GLY A 136 -2.01 4.54 15.67
C GLY A 136 -2.85 4.98 14.48
N VAL A 137 -3.54 6.11 14.69
CA VAL A 137 -4.39 6.75 13.70
C VAL A 137 -3.84 8.15 13.42
N HIS A 138 -3.69 8.49 12.15
CA HIS A 138 -3.40 9.84 11.69
C HIS A 138 -4.64 10.44 11.03
N ARG A 139 -4.86 11.75 11.24
CA ARG A 139 -5.93 12.53 10.61
C ARG A 139 -5.35 13.77 9.98
N GLY A 140 -5.43 13.86 8.67
CA GLY A 140 -4.88 14.95 7.86
C GLY A 140 -4.47 14.44 6.49
N GLY A 141 -5.03 15.02 5.41
CA GLY A 141 -4.80 14.56 4.05
C GLY A 141 -3.54 15.13 3.39
N TYR A 142 -2.84 16.08 4.04
CA TYR A 142 -1.81 16.90 3.36
C TYR A 142 -0.46 16.93 4.07
N ASP A 143 -0.38 16.45 5.29
CA ASP A 143 0.81 16.48 6.12
C ASP A 143 1.45 15.11 6.29
N ALA A 144 2.77 15.11 6.46
CA ALA A 144 3.53 13.89 6.69
C ALA A 144 3.43 13.44 8.15
N PHE A 145 3.45 12.13 8.36
CA PHE A 145 3.46 11.53 9.68
C PHE A 145 4.38 10.31 9.75
N SER A 146 4.68 9.87 10.96
CA SER A 146 5.61 8.76 11.18
C SER A 146 5.25 7.97 12.43
N PHE A 147 5.55 6.67 12.39
CA PHE A 147 5.43 5.77 13.53
C PHE A 147 6.76 5.06 13.79
N ASP A 148 7.13 4.89 15.05
CA ASP A 148 8.17 3.95 15.44
C ASP A 148 7.58 2.54 15.37
N ILE A 149 8.15 1.71 14.51
CA ILE A 149 7.70 0.34 14.28
C ILE A 149 8.65 -0.72 14.84
N THR A 150 9.70 -0.29 15.51
CA THR A 150 10.82 -1.14 15.95
C THR A 150 10.37 -2.36 16.72
N ASP A 151 9.47 -2.20 17.67
CA ASP A 151 9.00 -3.25 18.56
C ASP A 151 7.94 -4.19 17.97
N ALA A 152 7.46 -3.89 16.75
CA ALA A 152 6.53 -4.71 16.01
C ALA A 152 7.21 -5.52 14.89
N LEU A 153 8.49 -5.29 14.65
CA LEU A 153 9.24 -6.02 13.64
C LEU A 153 9.44 -7.47 14.06
N LYS A 154 9.25 -8.39 13.12
CA LYS A 154 9.72 -9.77 13.25
C LYS A 154 11.23 -9.76 13.07
N GLY A 155 11.93 -10.60 13.82
CA GLY A 155 13.39 -10.68 13.75
C GLY A 155 13.92 -11.12 12.38
N GLU A 156 13.16 -11.94 11.66
CA GLU A 156 13.48 -12.44 10.32
C GLU A 156 12.21 -12.54 9.47
N GLY A 157 12.40 -12.56 8.14
CA GLY A 157 11.36 -12.74 7.14
C GLY A 157 10.52 -11.49 6.86
N ALA A 158 9.47 -11.71 6.06
CA ALA A 158 8.62 -10.64 5.59
C ALA A 158 7.80 -9.98 6.71
N GLN A 159 7.79 -8.66 6.71
CA GLN A 159 6.90 -7.84 7.49
C GLN A 159 5.62 -7.59 6.70
N GLU A 160 4.48 -7.48 7.35
CA GLU A 160 3.23 -7.12 6.73
C GLU A 160 2.71 -5.79 7.28
N ILE A 161 2.54 -4.82 6.41
CA ILE A 161 1.89 -3.55 6.73
C ILE A 161 0.47 -3.53 6.18
N THR A 162 -0.45 -3.03 7.00
CA THR A 162 -1.83 -2.73 6.61
C THR A 162 -2.13 -1.26 6.93
N VAL A 163 -2.73 -0.54 5.97
CA VAL A 163 -3.19 0.83 6.14
C VAL A 163 -4.68 0.88 5.82
N GLU A 164 -5.50 1.07 6.84
CA GLU A 164 -6.94 1.27 6.68
C GLU A 164 -7.20 2.78 6.54
N VAL A 165 -7.88 3.18 5.47
CA VAL A 165 -8.17 4.58 5.19
C VAL A 165 -9.66 4.82 5.15
N PHE A 166 -10.08 5.95 5.72
CA PHE A 166 -11.43 6.49 5.59
C PHE A 166 -11.35 7.93 5.10
N ASP A 167 -11.99 8.20 3.96
CA ASP A 167 -12.12 9.52 3.37
C ASP A 167 -13.51 9.74 2.77
N PRO A 168 -14.39 10.47 3.48
CA PRO A 168 -15.73 10.78 2.97
C PRO A 168 -15.73 11.92 1.95
N THR A 169 -14.57 12.38 1.49
CA THR A 169 -14.34 13.47 0.53
C THR A 169 -15.06 14.76 0.93
N ASP A 170 -16.27 15.00 0.46
CA ASP A 170 -17.05 16.23 0.75
C ASP A 170 -18.31 16.01 1.61
N LEU A 171 -18.44 14.81 2.20
CA LEU A 171 -19.55 14.47 3.10
C LEU A 171 -19.23 14.68 4.59
N GLY A 172 -17.98 15.06 4.91
CA GLY A 172 -17.51 15.30 6.27
C GLY A 172 -17.06 16.74 6.53
N GLY A 173 -16.59 16.97 7.75
CA GLY A 173 -16.05 18.26 8.20
C GLY A 173 -14.51 18.39 8.07
N GLN A 174 -13.83 17.38 7.51
CA GLN A 174 -12.38 17.38 7.33
C GLN A 174 -11.94 18.41 6.27
N PRO A 175 -10.71 18.92 6.36
CA PRO A 175 -10.09 19.69 5.30
C PRO A 175 -9.99 18.87 4.02
N ARG A 176 -10.53 19.39 2.91
CA ARG A 176 -10.58 18.67 1.61
C ARG A 176 -10.12 19.52 0.42
N GLY A 177 -9.82 20.79 0.64
CA GLY A 177 -9.55 21.72 -0.46
C GLY A 177 -10.73 21.83 -1.42
N LYS A 178 -10.48 21.61 -2.71
CA LYS A 178 -11.51 21.66 -3.77
C LYS A 178 -12.04 20.29 -4.20
N GLN A 179 -11.76 19.24 -3.43
CA GLN A 179 -12.22 17.90 -3.75
C GLN A 179 -13.74 17.77 -3.65
N LYS A 180 -14.34 17.06 -4.59
CA LYS A 180 -15.78 16.76 -4.66
C LYS A 180 -16.03 15.38 -5.25
N LEU A 181 -17.03 14.66 -4.70
CA LEU A 181 -17.53 13.41 -5.28
C LEU A 181 -18.13 13.61 -6.66
N LYS A 182 -18.72 14.78 -6.91
CA LYS A 182 -19.24 15.21 -8.21
C LYS A 182 -18.54 16.48 -8.63
N PRO A 183 -17.33 16.40 -9.18
CA PRO A 183 -16.56 17.58 -9.56
C PRO A 183 -17.23 18.33 -10.70
N GLY A 184 -17.03 19.65 -10.71
CA GLY A 184 -17.52 20.54 -11.76
C GLY A 184 -17.10 21.97 -11.49
N SER A 185 -17.11 22.82 -12.51
CA SER A 185 -16.59 24.20 -12.42
C SER A 185 -15.14 24.22 -11.93
N ILE A 186 -14.88 24.88 -10.81
CA ILE A 186 -13.54 25.01 -10.20
C ILE A 186 -13.18 23.86 -9.24
N MET A 187 -14.07 22.87 -9.08
CA MET A 187 -13.85 21.74 -8.17
C MET A 187 -13.18 20.58 -8.88
N TYR A 188 -12.43 19.76 -8.11
CA TYR A 188 -11.62 18.65 -8.59
C TYR A 188 -12.16 17.30 -8.09
N THR A 189 -11.72 16.23 -8.74
CA THR A 189 -11.92 14.84 -8.32
C THR A 189 -11.35 14.63 -6.91
N ALA A 190 -11.94 13.71 -6.16
CA ALA A 190 -11.41 13.25 -4.88
C ALA A 190 -9.98 12.70 -5.01
N THR A 191 -9.25 12.74 -3.92
CA THR A 191 -7.90 12.19 -3.78
C THR A 191 -7.87 11.36 -2.51
N THR A 192 -8.21 10.09 -2.61
CA THR A 192 -8.34 9.21 -1.45
C THR A 192 -7.13 8.28 -1.33
N GLY A 193 -6.68 8.05 -0.10
CA GLY A 193 -5.67 7.07 0.24
C GLY A 193 -4.23 7.59 0.22
N ILE A 194 -3.28 6.68 -0.01
CA ILE A 194 -1.85 6.99 -0.02
C ILE A 194 -1.50 7.69 -1.34
N TRP A 195 -1.30 9.01 -1.30
CA TRP A 195 -1.01 9.80 -2.50
C TRP A 195 0.37 10.47 -2.50
N GLN A 196 1.14 10.32 -1.43
CA GLN A 196 2.57 10.61 -1.38
C GLN A 196 3.35 9.41 -0.87
N ALA A 197 4.68 9.42 -1.11
CA ALA A 197 5.55 8.29 -0.81
C ALA A 197 5.41 7.75 0.61
N GLY A 198 5.53 6.41 0.73
CA GLY A 198 5.77 5.70 1.98
C GLY A 198 7.21 5.18 2.03
N TRP A 199 7.91 5.28 3.15
CA TRP A 199 9.27 4.76 3.32
C TRP A 199 9.61 4.39 4.75
#